data_db2de6e932a0aeed92529d8a313b373e
#
_entry.id   db2de6e932a0aeed92529d8a313b373e
#
_cell.length_a   1.000
_cell.length_b   1.000
_cell.length_c   1.000
_cell.angle_alpha   90.00
_cell.angle_beta   90.00
_cell.angle_gamma   90.00
#
_symmetry.space_group_name_H-M   'P 1'
#
loop_
_entity.id
_entity.type
_entity.pdbx_description
1 polymer ?
#
loop_
_entity_poly.entity_id
_entity_poly.type
_entity_poly.pdbx_seq_one_letter_code
_entity_poly.pdbx_strand_id
1 'polypeptide(L)'
;MPLCWNIIIIMRIKIGRERIRMKALFIGGTGTISTAISKQLLEEGHELWLINRGTRNDALPAGVHIIQADISNEEDVARKLEGLSFDVVADFIAFVPHQLERDYRLFKGRTKQFIYISSASAYQKPLSDYRINEGTPLANPCWEYSRNKIAGEELLMKLYREEGFPVTIVRPSHTYDERSVPLGIHGSKGSFQVVKRMLEGKKILIQGDGTSLWTMTYNRDFAKGFIGLMGNIHAIGEAVQITSDETVTWNQIYQSIADALGVELKAYYVSSEFLAQCCPAEWDLRGSLLGDKSNSVVFDNSKLKRLVPEYTATVRFDQGVRIAIDYVLSHPECQTEDPEFDRWCDSVIAAQEAALKTVRALFKREV
;
A
#
# COMPACT_ATOMS: atom_id res chain seq x y z
N MET A 1 -61.15 -11.89 -23.51
CA MET A 1 -60.24 -12.56 -22.55
C MET A 1 -59.01 -11.63 -22.39
N PRO A 2 -58.84 -10.97 -21.23
CA PRO A 2 -57.66 -10.16 -20.99
C PRO A 2 -56.57 -10.99 -20.32
N LEU A 3 -55.34 -10.88 -20.87
CA LEU A 3 -54.14 -11.46 -20.33
C LEU A 3 -53.72 -10.72 -19.04
N CYS A 4 -53.73 -11.44 -17.92
CA CYS A 4 -53.17 -10.96 -16.67
C CYS A 4 -51.64 -10.94 -16.74
N TRP A 5 -51.06 -9.75 -16.74
CA TRP A 5 -49.66 -9.56 -16.49
C TRP A 5 -49.38 -9.69 -14.98
N ASN A 6 -48.75 -10.78 -14.57
CA ASN A 6 -48.21 -10.91 -13.22
C ASN A 6 -46.96 -10.03 -13.08
N ILE A 7 -47.12 -8.93 -12.41
CA ILE A 7 -46.01 -8.11 -11.92
C ILE A 7 -45.41 -8.83 -10.73
N ILE A 8 -44.30 -9.52 -10.94
CA ILE A 8 -43.48 -10.05 -9.84
C ILE A 8 -42.74 -8.86 -9.24
N ILE A 9 -43.25 -8.32 -8.17
CA ILE A 9 -42.56 -7.40 -7.29
C ILE A 9 -41.48 -8.20 -6.58
N ILE A 10 -40.23 -8.09 -7.05
CA ILE A 10 -39.05 -8.58 -6.32
C ILE A 10 -38.89 -7.66 -5.12
N MET A 11 -39.53 -7.99 -4.01
CA MET A 11 -39.15 -7.46 -2.71
C MET A 11 -37.69 -7.87 -2.44
N ARG A 12 -36.77 -6.94 -2.60
CA ARG A 12 -35.44 -7.06 -2.00
C ARG A 12 -35.64 -7.10 -0.47
N ILE A 13 -35.76 -8.30 0.07
CA ILE A 13 -35.61 -8.50 1.50
C ILE A 13 -34.16 -8.12 1.81
N LYS A 14 -33.94 -6.91 2.29
CA LYS A 14 -32.74 -6.58 3.06
C LYS A 14 -32.86 -7.42 4.34
N ILE A 15 -32.37 -8.65 4.29
CA ILE A 15 -32.02 -9.36 5.51
C ILE A 15 -30.87 -8.53 6.08
N GLY A 16 -31.20 -7.63 6.99
CA GLY A 16 -30.20 -6.98 7.83
C GLY A 16 -29.48 -8.08 8.61
N ARG A 17 -28.35 -8.57 8.08
CA ARG A 17 -27.38 -9.21 8.96
C ARG A 17 -27.05 -8.15 9.99
N GLU A 18 -27.54 -8.30 11.24
CA GLU A 18 -26.96 -7.59 12.36
C GLU A 18 -25.46 -7.90 12.30
N ARG A 19 -24.67 -6.93 11.82
CA ARG A 19 -23.20 -7.08 11.80
C ARG A 19 -22.79 -7.20 13.27
N ILE A 20 -22.24 -8.34 13.64
CA ILE A 20 -21.72 -8.55 14.99
C ILE A 20 -20.70 -7.46 15.24
N ARG A 21 -20.92 -6.64 16.26
CA ARG A 21 -19.99 -5.57 16.65
C ARG A 21 -18.68 -6.22 17.08
N MET A 22 -17.61 -5.96 16.35
CA MET A 22 -16.26 -6.44 16.66
C MET A 22 -15.54 -5.43 17.57
N LYS A 23 -14.68 -5.94 18.44
CA LYS A 23 -13.69 -5.18 19.19
C LYS A 23 -12.33 -5.39 18.55
N ALA A 24 -11.81 -4.37 17.87
CA ALA A 24 -10.55 -4.42 17.14
C ALA A 24 -9.47 -3.59 17.85
N LEU A 25 -8.22 -4.06 17.80
CA LEU A 25 -7.05 -3.31 18.22
C LEU A 25 -6.09 -3.16 17.05
N PHE A 26 -5.63 -1.92 16.78
CA PHE A 26 -4.59 -1.65 15.80
C PHE A 26 -3.30 -1.19 16.46
N ILE A 27 -2.20 -1.79 16.08
CA ILE A 27 -0.84 -1.32 16.38
C ILE A 27 -0.42 -0.40 15.24
N GLY A 28 -0.31 0.90 15.52
CA GLY A 28 -0.32 1.96 14.52
C GLY A 28 -1.75 2.46 14.32
N GLY A 29 -2.16 2.94 13.17
CA GLY A 29 -3.56 3.37 12.93
C GLY A 29 -3.69 4.76 12.33
N THR A 30 -2.58 5.46 12.07
CA THR A 30 -2.53 6.81 11.50
C THR A 30 -1.80 6.88 10.15
N GLY A 31 -1.46 5.72 9.57
CA GLY A 31 -0.81 5.61 8.26
C GLY A 31 -1.79 5.62 7.09
N THR A 32 -1.25 5.60 5.86
CA THR A 32 -2.02 5.60 4.60
C THR A 32 -3.10 4.52 4.55
N ILE A 33 -2.75 3.29 4.94
CA ILE A 33 -3.68 2.15 4.92
C ILE A 33 -4.65 2.22 6.10
N SER A 34 -4.11 2.39 7.32
CA SER A 34 -4.88 2.23 8.56
C SER A 34 -5.90 3.34 8.81
N THR A 35 -5.66 4.55 8.32
CA THR A 35 -6.60 5.69 8.53
C THR A 35 -7.97 5.43 7.90
N ALA A 36 -8.00 4.94 6.65
CA ALA A 36 -9.25 4.63 5.97
C ALA A 36 -9.99 3.46 6.64
N ILE A 37 -9.24 2.42 7.08
CA ILE A 37 -9.81 1.27 7.80
C ILE A 37 -10.40 1.73 9.13
N SER A 38 -9.67 2.54 9.90
CA SER A 38 -10.12 3.06 11.20
C SER A 38 -11.42 3.85 11.08
N LYS A 39 -11.50 4.74 10.07
CA LYS A 39 -12.70 5.53 9.80
C LYS A 39 -13.90 4.65 9.44
N GLN A 40 -13.71 3.74 8.50
CA GLN A 40 -14.80 2.86 8.03
C GLN A 40 -15.29 1.91 9.14
N LEU A 41 -14.38 1.35 9.97
CA LEU A 41 -14.77 0.51 11.12
C LEU A 41 -15.70 1.22 12.09
N LEU A 42 -15.39 2.47 12.42
CA LEU A 42 -16.22 3.27 13.32
C LEU A 42 -17.56 3.62 12.67
N GLU A 43 -17.57 3.98 11.39
CA GLU A 43 -18.80 4.23 10.62
C GLU A 43 -19.71 2.99 10.56
N GLU A 44 -19.12 1.79 10.56
CA GLU A 44 -19.85 0.50 10.60
C GLU A 44 -20.25 0.09 12.03
N GLY A 45 -19.92 0.90 13.05
CA GLY A 45 -20.36 0.70 14.45
C GLY A 45 -19.47 -0.27 15.25
N HIS A 46 -18.28 -0.62 14.77
CA HIS A 46 -17.31 -1.44 15.47
C HIS A 46 -16.59 -0.65 16.58
N GLU A 47 -16.02 -1.36 17.55
CA GLU A 47 -15.20 -0.77 18.61
C GLU A 47 -13.72 -0.83 18.21
N LEU A 48 -13.06 0.34 18.16
CA LEU A 48 -11.67 0.43 17.74
C LEU A 48 -10.78 0.94 18.88
N TRP A 49 -9.73 0.19 19.13
CA TRP A 49 -8.63 0.52 20.03
C TRP A 49 -7.35 0.75 19.23
N LEU A 50 -6.54 1.71 19.62
CA LEU A 50 -5.23 1.95 19.01
C LEU A 50 -4.13 1.94 20.06
N ILE A 51 -3.03 1.24 19.78
CA ILE A 51 -1.76 1.44 20.49
C ILE A 51 -0.93 2.41 19.66
N ASN A 52 -0.64 3.59 20.20
CA ASN A 52 0.22 4.58 19.56
C ASN A 52 0.93 5.46 20.60
N ARG A 53 1.95 6.22 20.17
CA ARG A 53 2.73 7.13 21.02
C ARG A 53 2.04 8.47 21.30
N GLY A 54 0.88 8.72 20.73
CA GLY A 54 0.11 9.97 20.91
C GLY A 54 0.51 11.14 20.00
N THR A 55 1.50 10.99 19.13
CA THR A 55 2.07 12.10 18.32
C THR A 55 1.22 12.54 17.14
N ARG A 56 0.19 11.77 16.77
CA ARG A 56 -0.68 12.01 15.59
C ARG A 56 -2.15 11.76 15.89
N ASN A 57 -2.58 12.02 17.11
CA ASN A 57 -3.95 11.74 17.54
C ASN A 57 -4.98 12.73 16.98
N ASP A 58 -4.56 13.92 16.56
CA ASP A 58 -5.43 14.95 16.01
C ASP A 58 -6.14 14.54 14.71
N ALA A 59 -5.56 13.58 13.99
CA ALA A 59 -6.14 13.03 12.76
C ALA A 59 -7.05 11.82 12.99
N LEU A 60 -7.25 11.39 14.24
CA LEU A 60 -8.07 10.22 14.56
C LEU A 60 -9.56 10.58 14.57
N PRO A 61 -10.43 9.72 14.03
CA PRO A 61 -11.87 9.90 14.12
C PRO A 61 -12.33 9.80 15.59
N ALA A 62 -13.43 10.49 15.91
CA ALA A 62 -14.04 10.42 17.23
C ALA A 62 -14.50 8.98 17.56
N GLY A 63 -14.39 8.56 18.83
CA GLY A 63 -14.85 7.24 19.29
C GLY A 63 -13.76 6.16 19.32
N VAL A 64 -12.51 6.51 19.00
CA VAL A 64 -11.36 5.61 19.15
C VAL A 64 -10.91 5.54 20.61
N HIS A 65 -10.68 4.33 21.11
CA HIS A 65 -10.04 4.11 22.40
C HIS A 65 -8.51 4.08 22.22
N ILE A 66 -7.78 4.91 22.95
CA ILE A 66 -6.33 5.03 22.81
C ILE A 66 -5.63 4.39 24.00
N ILE A 67 -4.74 3.44 23.71
CA ILE A 67 -3.71 2.95 24.63
C ILE A 67 -2.43 3.69 24.27
N GLN A 68 -2.16 4.80 24.94
CA GLN A 68 -0.93 5.56 24.69
C GLN A 68 0.27 4.80 25.24
N ALA A 69 1.05 4.20 24.32
CA ALA A 69 2.26 3.45 24.64
C ALA A 69 3.20 3.41 23.43
N ASP A 70 4.48 3.22 23.69
CA ASP A 70 5.42 2.74 22.68
C ASP A 70 5.34 1.21 22.65
N ILE A 71 4.96 0.63 21.52
CA ILE A 71 4.83 -0.82 21.36
C ILE A 71 6.15 -1.57 21.61
N SER A 72 7.30 -0.90 21.49
CA SER A 72 8.60 -1.49 21.79
C SER A 72 8.84 -1.69 23.31
N ASN A 73 8.07 -0.99 24.16
CA ASN A 73 8.07 -1.22 25.59
C ASN A 73 7.03 -2.30 25.95
N GLU A 74 7.46 -3.55 25.79
CA GLU A 74 6.60 -4.73 25.92
C GLU A 74 5.97 -4.82 27.33
N GLU A 75 6.71 -4.48 28.39
CA GLU A 75 6.22 -4.54 29.78
C GLU A 75 5.10 -3.51 30.03
N ASP A 76 5.26 -2.27 29.55
CA ASP A 76 4.23 -1.24 29.69
C ASP A 76 2.97 -1.59 28.93
N VAL A 77 3.13 -2.10 27.69
CA VAL A 77 2.02 -2.55 26.86
C VAL A 77 1.30 -3.74 27.48
N ALA A 78 2.03 -4.76 27.97
CA ALA A 78 1.45 -5.94 28.60
C ALA A 78 0.58 -5.56 29.81
N ARG A 79 1.06 -4.63 30.66
CA ARG A 79 0.31 -4.10 31.80
C ARG A 79 -0.97 -3.38 31.36
N LYS A 80 -0.90 -2.55 30.31
CA LYS A 80 -2.06 -1.80 29.78
C LYS A 80 -3.07 -2.69 29.09
N LEU A 81 -2.66 -3.88 28.66
CA LEU A 81 -3.53 -4.91 28.06
C LEU A 81 -4.13 -5.86 29.09
N GLU A 82 -3.85 -5.73 30.39
CA GLU A 82 -4.44 -6.60 31.41
C GLU A 82 -5.97 -6.54 31.37
N GLY A 83 -6.60 -7.72 31.38
CA GLY A 83 -8.05 -7.86 31.31
C GLY A 83 -8.69 -7.55 29.95
N LEU A 84 -7.90 -7.15 28.95
CA LEU A 84 -8.40 -6.86 27.61
C LEU A 84 -8.23 -8.06 26.68
N SER A 85 -9.25 -8.28 25.85
CA SER A 85 -9.21 -9.21 24.72
C SER A 85 -9.91 -8.59 23.52
N PHE A 86 -9.55 -9.05 22.32
CA PHE A 86 -10.00 -8.47 21.06
C PHE A 86 -10.48 -9.56 20.10
N ASP A 87 -11.46 -9.23 19.27
CA ASP A 87 -11.83 -10.10 18.17
C ASP A 87 -10.74 -10.11 17.09
N VAL A 88 -10.15 -8.93 16.83
CA VAL A 88 -9.08 -8.76 15.83
C VAL A 88 -8.00 -7.84 16.40
N VAL A 89 -6.74 -8.25 16.24
CA VAL A 89 -5.57 -7.38 16.40
C VAL A 89 -4.89 -7.24 15.04
N ALA A 90 -4.54 -6.02 14.62
CA ALA A 90 -3.84 -5.79 13.37
C ALA A 90 -2.58 -4.94 13.59
N ASP A 91 -1.43 -5.41 13.07
CA ASP A 91 -0.18 -4.65 13.12
C ASP A 91 0.15 -4.05 11.73
N PHE A 92 0.21 -2.71 11.71
CA PHE A 92 0.54 -1.91 10.52
C PHE A 92 2.00 -1.42 10.52
N ILE A 93 2.77 -1.68 11.60
CA ILE A 93 4.11 -1.09 11.80
C ILE A 93 5.21 -2.12 12.11
N ALA A 94 4.92 -3.41 12.06
CA ALA A 94 5.95 -4.44 12.13
C ALA A 94 6.64 -4.59 10.76
N PHE A 95 7.96 -4.42 10.76
CA PHE A 95 8.81 -4.51 9.57
C PHE A 95 9.81 -5.65 9.61
N VAL A 96 10.13 -6.16 10.79
CA VAL A 96 11.15 -7.20 11.02
C VAL A 96 10.62 -8.29 11.95
N PRO A 97 11.12 -9.55 11.85
CA PRO A 97 10.56 -10.69 12.59
C PRO A 97 10.47 -10.51 14.10
N HIS A 98 11.48 -9.91 14.74
CA HIS A 98 11.49 -9.76 16.21
C HIS A 98 10.33 -8.89 16.73
N GLN A 99 9.79 -7.97 15.90
CA GLN A 99 8.61 -7.19 16.25
C GLN A 99 7.36 -8.09 16.29
N LEU A 100 7.27 -9.07 15.39
CA LEU A 100 6.17 -10.04 15.35
C LEU A 100 6.29 -11.09 16.48
N GLU A 101 7.50 -11.43 16.92
CA GLU A 101 7.71 -12.24 18.13
C GLU A 101 7.19 -11.52 19.38
N ARG A 102 7.45 -10.22 19.51
CA ARG A 102 6.87 -9.37 20.54
C ARG A 102 5.34 -9.40 20.48
N ASP A 103 4.77 -9.20 19.31
CA ASP A 103 3.32 -9.17 19.15
C ASP A 103 2.68 -10.52 19.48
N TYR A 104 3.34 -11.62 19.10
CA TYR A 104 2.91 -12.96 19.51
C TYR A 104 2.87 -13.09 21.04
N ARG A 105 3.91 -12.66 21.77
CA ARG A 105 3.91 -12.72 23.25
C ARG A 105 2.81 -11.86 23.88
N LEU A 106 2.55 -10.67 23.31
CA LEU A 106 1.54 -9.75 23.80
C LEU A 106 0.11 -10.25 23.56
N PHE A 107 -0.14 -10.88 22.40
CA PHE A 107 -1.50 -11.15 21.93
C PHE A 107 -1.90 -12.62 21.90
N LYS A 108 -0.99 -13.57 22.18
CA LYS A 108 -1.33 -14.98 22.35
C LYS A 108 -2.41 -15.15 23.45
N GLY A 109 -3.54 -15.75 23.08
CA GLY A 109 -4.69 -15.93 23.96
C GLY A 109 -5.53 -14.67 24.24
N ARG A 110 -5.18 -13.52 23.61
CA ARG A 110 -5.93 -12.25 23.76
C ARG A 110 -6.66 -11.83 22.48
N THR A 111 -6.43 -12.51 21.37
CA THR A 111 -7.11 -12.21 20.10
C THR A 111 -7.66 -13.48 19.44
N LYS A 112 -8.75 -13.33 18.70
CA LYS A 112 -9.34 -14.40 17.88
C LYS A 112 -8.75 -14.41 16.47
N GLN A 113 -8.17 -13.28 16.02
CA GLN A 113 -7.47 -13.15 14.75
C GLN A 113 -6.37 -12.08 14.88
N PHE A 114 -5.17 -12.41 14.42
CA PHE A 114 -4.05 -11.47 14.30
C PHE A 114 -3.79 -11.20 12.82
N ILE A 115 -3.90 -9.95 12.39
CA ILE A 115 -3.66 -9.56 11.00
C ILE A 115 -2.32 -8.85 10.88
N TYR A 116 -1.44 -9.40 10.06
CA TYR A 116 -0.14 -8.82 9.74
C TYR A 116 -0.15 -8.15 8.37
N ILE A 117 0.30 -6.89 8.30
CA ILE A 117 0.50 -6.19 7.04
C ILE A 117 1.88 -6.52 6.49
N SER A 118 1.93 -7.45 5.55
CA SER A 118 3.09 -7.79 4.75
C SER A 118 3.24 -6.83 3.54
N SER A 119 3.65 -7.32 2.39
CA SER A 119 3.79 -6.54 1.16
C SER A 119 3.74 -7.46 -0.07
N ALA A 120 3.17 -6.99 -1.17
CA ALA A 120 3.26 -7.66 -2.47
C ALA A 120 4.69 -7.64 -3.05
N SER A 121 5.59 -6.79 -2.54
CA SER A 121 7.00 -6.84 -2.90
C SER A 121 7.73 -8.11 -2.42
N ALA A 122 7.08 -8.88 -1.52
CA ALA A 122 7.58 -10.19 -1.06
C ALA A 122 7.55 -11.26 -2.16
N TYR A 123 6.68 -11.13 -3.17
CA TYR A 123 6.65 -12.08 -4.29
C TYR A 123 7.97 -12.11 -5.04
N GLN A 124 8.30 -13.29 -5.58
CA GLN A 124 9.58 -13.57 -6.26
C GLN A 124 9.97 -12.47 -7.25
N LYS A 125 11.23 -12.07 -7.19
CA LYS A 125 11.87 -11.18 -8.17
C LYS A 125 13.21 -11.77 -8.64
N PRO A 126 13.49 -11.80 -9.95
CA PRO A 126 12.57 -11.44 -11.03
C PRO A 126 11.37 -12.39 -11.08
N LEU A 127 10.26 -11.90 -11.64
CA LEU A 127 9.04 -12.70 -11.78
C LEU A 127 9.21 -13.75 -12.88
N SER A 128 8.71 -14.97 -12.64
CA SER A 128 8.57 -16.01 -13.67
C SER A 128 7.29 -15.85 -14.51
N ASP A 129 6.25 -15.21 -13.91
CA ASP A 129 5.00 -14.82 -14.57
C ASP A 129 4.60 -13.45 -14.04
N TYR A 130 4.14 -12.55 -14.91
CA TYR A 130 3.64 -11.23 -14.53
C TYR A 130 2.27 -11.28 -13.84
N ARG A 131 1.53 -12.38 -13.97
CA ARG A 131 0.31 -12.63 -13.19
C ARG A 131 0.67 -13.18 -11.83
N ILE A 132 0.26 -12.46 -10.80
CA ILE A 132 0.59 -12.76 -9.41
C ILE A 132 -0.67 -13.17 -8.66
N ASN A 133 -0.57 -14.28 -7.93
CA ASN A 133 -1.52 -14.69 -6.90
C ASN A 133 -0.76 -15.15 -5.65
N GLU A 134 -1.50 -15.50 -4.60
CA GLU A 134 -0.88 -15.86 -3.33
C GLU A 134 -0.07 -17.18 -3.36
N GLY A 135 -0.19 -17.97 -4.43
CA GLY A 135 0.65 -19.15 -4.71
C GLY A 135 1.98 -18.81 -5.37
N THR A 136 2.19 -17.56 -5.83
CA THR A 136 3.48 -17.13 -6.36
C THR A 136 4.54 -17.23 -5.27
N PRO A 137 5.72 -17.84 -5.54
CA PRO A 137 6.80 -17.99 -4.56
C PRO A 137 7.23 -16.65 -3.96
N LEU A 138 7.76 -16.68 -2.74
CA LEU A 138 8.28 -15.51 -2.06
C LEU A 138 9.81 -15.52 -2.15
N ALA A 139 10.39 -14.50 -2.81
CA ALA A 139 11.82 -14.28 -2.89
C ALA A 139 12.12 -12.88 -3.43
N ASN A 140 12.92 -12.10 -2.74
CA ASN A 140 13.34 -10.79 -3.24
C ASN A 140 14.81 -10.52 -2.91
N PRO A 141 15.74 -10.81 -3.83
CA PRO A 141 17.16 -10.61 -3.59
C PRO A 141 17.57 -9.12 -3.59
N CYS A 142 16.74 -8.25 -4.19
CA CYS A 142 17.08 -6.84 -4.38
C CYS A 142 16.73 -5.94 -3.20
N TRP A 143 15.76 -6.34 -2.36
CA TRP A 143 15.19 -5.46 -1.35
C TRP A 143 15.17 -6.08 0.05
N GLU A 144 15.88 -5.47 1.00
CA GLU A 144 15.92 -5.93 2.39
C GLU A 144 14.54 -5.84 3.07
N TYR A 145 13.82 -4.75 2.82
CA TYR A 145 12.43 -4.61 3.28
C TYR A 145 11.58 -5.84 2.93
N SER A 146 11.64 -6.29 1.68
CA SER A 146 10.86 -7.44 1.22
C SER A 146 11.34 -8.75 1.87
N ARG A 147 12.66 -8.94 2.04
CA ARG A 147 13.20 -10.11 2.76
C ARG A 147 12.73 -10.16 4.21
N ASN A 148 12.67 -9.00 4.88
CA ASN A 148 12.15 -8.90 6.23
C ASN A 148 10.65 -9.23 6.30
N LYS A 149 9.86 -8.78 5.31
CA LYS A 149 8.44 -9.14 5.21
C LYS A 149 8.25 -10.65 4.99
N ILE A 150 9.06 -11.28 4.13
CA ILE A 150 9.06 -12.73 3.91
C ILE A 150 9.35 -13.47 5.22
N ALA A 151 10.44 -13.11 5.91
CA ALA A 151 10.82 -13.74 7.17
C ALA A 151 9.73 -13.56 8.26
N GLY A 152 9.02 -12.42 8.26
CA GLY A 152 7.87 -12.20 9.13
C GLY A 152 6.70 -13.12 8.83
N GLU A 153 6.38 -13.33 7.54
CA GLU A 153 5.34 -14.26 7.12
C GLU A 153 5.69 -15.72 7.52
N GLU A 154 6.94 -16.14 7.28
CA GLU A 154 7.43 -17.48 7.66
C GLU A 154 7.31 -17.73 9.17
N LEU A 155 7.72 -16.76 9.98
CA LEU A 155 7.60 -16.81 11.43
C LEU A 155 6.12 -16.96 11.86
N LEU A 156 5.25 -16.11 11.35
CA LEU A 156 3.84 -16.12 11.74
C LEU A 156 3.14 -17.41 11.28
N MET A 157 3.45 -17.91 10.09
CA MET A 157 2.90 -19.18 9.61
C MET A 157 3.45 -20.38 10.40
N LYS A 158 4.67 -20.30 10.93
CA LYS A 158 5.19 -21.28 11.88
C LYS A 158 4.39 -21.24 13.19
N LEU A 159 4.20 -20.05 13.77
CA LEU A 159 3.42 -19.87 15.01
C LEU A 159 1.96 -20.32 14.85
N TYR A 160 1.37 -20.10 13.68
CA TYR A 160 0.03 -20.62 13.36
C TYR A 160 -0.01 -22.16 13.42
N ARG A 161 0.94 -22.85 12.78
CA ARG A 161 0.95 -24.32 12.71
C ARG A 161 1.32 -25.00 14.03
N GLU A 162 2.29 -24.44 14.75
CA GLU A 162 2.87 -25.08 15.94
C GLU A 162 2.18 -24.64 17.24
N GLU A 163 1.67 -23.39 17.30
CA GLU A 163 1.15 -22.79 18.52
C GLU A 163 -0.33 -22.42 18.42
N GLY A 164 -0.95 -22.61 17.24
CA GLY A 164 -2.33 -22.23 17.00
C GLY A 164 -2.59 -20.72 17.03
N PHE A 165 -1.55 -19.87 16.80
CA PHE A 165 -1.74 -18.43 16.75
C PHE A 165 -2.56 -18.03 15.53
N PRO A 166 -3.72 -17.35 15.67
CA PRO A 166 -4.72 -17.22 14.60
C PRO A 166 -4.36 -16.12 13.59
N VAL A 167 -3.37 -16.36 12.76
CA VAL A 167 -2.79 -15.36 11.85
C VAL A 167 -3.56 -15.26 10.53
N THR A 168 -3.71 -14.04 10.05
CA THR A 168 -4.02 -13.70 8.65
C THR A 168 -2.94 -12.76 8.13
N ILE A 169 -2.35 -13.05 6.97
CA ILE A 169 -1.36 -12.21 6.33
C ILE A 169 -2.02 -11.42 5.23
N VAL A 170 -1.83 -10.10 5.21
CA VAL A 170 -2.34 -9.23 4.15
C VAL A 170 -1.17 -8.64 3.37
N ARG A 171 -1.20 -8.78 2.03
CA ARG A 171 -0.18 -8.26 1.11
C ARG A 171 -0.73 -7.10 0.29
N PRO A 172 -0.57 -5.84 0.75
CA PRO A 172 -0.87 -4.67 -0.07
C PRO A 172 0.16 -4.52 -1.20
N SER A 173 -0.27 -3.97 -2.34
CA SER A 173 0.61 -3.39 -3.36
C SER A 173 0.75 -1.88 -3.09
N HIS A 174 0.88 -1.07 -4.12
CA HIS A 174 1.00 0.39 -3.98
C HIS A 174 -0.33 1.01 -3.57
N THR A 175 -0.59 1.04 -2.27
CA THR A 175 -1.76 1.71 -1.69
C THR A 175 -1.44 3.18 -1.44
N TYR A 176 -2.34 4.07 -1.82
CA TYR A 176 -2.19 5.52 -1.67
C TYR A 176 -3.44 6.16 -1.06
N ASP A 177 -3.27 7.36 -0.51
CA ASP A 177 -4.33 8.22 0.02
C ASP A 177 -4.24 9.63 -0.58
N GLU A 178 -5.09 10.52 -0.11
CA GLU A 178 -5.14 11.92 -0.57
C GLU A 178 -3.91 12.75 -0.19
N ARG A 179 -3.11 12.34 0.82
CA ARG A 179 -2.02 13.15 1.39
C ARG A 179 -0.73 13.11 0.59
N SER A 180 -0.62 12.21 -0.39
CA SER A 180 0.59 12.03 -1.18
C SER A 180 0.27 11.52 -2.58
N VAL A 181 0.92 12.08 -3.59
CA VAL A 181 0.78 11.60 -4.97
C VAL A 181 1.62 10.34 -5.16
N PRO A 182 1.02 9.22 -5.60
CA PRO A 182 1.75 7.97 -5.77
C PRO A 182 2.64 8.01 -7.02
N LEU A 183 3.94 7.77 -6.84
CA LEU A 183 4.98 7.89 -7.87
C LEU A 183 5.90 6.67 -7.91
N GLY A 184 6.52 6.44 -9.05
CA GLY A 184 7.58 5.45 -9.21
C GLY A 184 8.87 5.86 -8.53
N ILE A 185 9.24 7.12 -8.69
CA ILE A 185 10.49 7.71 -8.21
C ILE A 185 10.19 9.00 -7.46
N HIS A 186 10.75 9.15 -6.27
CA HIS A 186 10.72 10.37 -5.46
C HIS A 186 11.90 10.36 -4.47
N GLY A 187 12.25 11.52 -3.93
CA GLY A 187 13.27 11.66 -2.89
C GLY A 187 12.77 11.26 -1.50
N SER A 188 13.61 11.47 -0.49
CA SER A 188 13.34 11.09 0.91
C SER A 188 12.22 11.90 1.56
N LYS A 189 11.91 13.09 1.05
CA LYS A 189 10.88 13.99 1.60
C LYS A 189 9.49 13.80 0.97
N GLY A 190 9.29 12.72 0.20
CA GLY A 190 8.00 12.39 -0.41
C GLY A 190 7.86 12.87 -1.85
N SER A 191 6.61 12.90 -2.33
CA SER A 191 6.30 13.04 -3.76
C SER A 191 6.16 14.50 -4.25
N PHE A 192 6.02 15.48 -3.34
CA PHE A 192 5.66 16.84 -3.74
C PHE A 192 6.67 17.48 -4.68
N GLN A 193 8.00 17.20 -4.54
CA GLN A 193 9.00 17.75 -5.43
C GLN A 193 8.77 17.34 -6.90
N VAL A 194 8.26 16.14 -7.17
CA VAL A 194 7.91 15.72 -8.53
C VAL A 194 6.70 16.50 -9.06
N VAL A 195 5.70 16.72 -8.22
CA VAL A 195 4.53 17.56 -8.55
C VAL A 195 4.99 18.98 -8.88
N LYS A 196 5.86 19.56 -8.04
CA LYS A 196 6.45 20.90 -8.27
C LYS A 196 7.22 20.96 -9.60
N ARG A 197 8.04 19.93 -9.91
CA ARG A 197 8.75 19.85 -11.20
C ARG A 197 7.79 19.82 -12.40
N MET A 198 6.66 19.12 -12.29
CA MET A 198 5.62 19.11 -13.34
C MET A 198 5.02 20.51 -13.53
N LEU A 199 4.66 21.19 -12.44
CA LEU A 199 4.12 22.56 -12.46
C LEU A 199 5.11 23.58 -13.04
N GLU A 200 6.41 23.39 -12.78
CA GLU A 200 7.49 24.21 -13.35
C GLU A 200 7.85 23.84 -14.80
N GLY A 201 7.20 22.82 -15.38
CA GLY A 201 7.46 22.36 -16.74
C GLY A 201 8.85 21.74 -16.92
N LYS A 202 9.43 21.18 -15.85
CA LYS A 202 10.70 20.45 -15.89
C LYS A 202 10.50 19.02 -16.41
N LYS A 203 11.58 18.40 -16.88
CA LYS A 203 11.61 16.97 -17.24
C LYS A 203 11.39 16.09 -16.02
N ILE A 204 10.59 15.04 -16.18
CA ILE A 204 10.21 14.09 -15.12
C ILE A 204 10.86 12.74 -15.40
N LEU A 205 11.67 12.25 -14.47
CA LEU A 205 12.29 10.93 -14.57
C LEU A 205 11.23 9.83 -14.46
N ILE A 206 11.23 8.93 -15.44
CA ILE A 206 10.40 7.72 -15.45
C ILE A 206 11.34 6.52 -15.60
N GLN A 207 11.19 5.52 -14.72
CA GLN A 207 12.02 4.32 -14.75
C GLN A 207 11.74 3.44 -15.97
N GLY A 208 12.82 2.88 -16.54
CA GLY A 208 12.74 2.05 -17.74
C GLY A 208 12.28 2.87 -18.94
N ASP A 209 11.32 2.35 -19.67
CA ASP A 209 10.58 3.02 -20.75
C ASP A 209 9.14 3.39 -20.33
N GLY A 210 8.82 3.21 -19.05
CA GLY A 210 7.52 3.49 -18.48
C GLY A 210 6.42 2.50 -18.86
N THR A 211 6.72 1.39 -19.56
CA THR A 211 5.73 0.43 -20.04
C THR A 211 5.43 -0.72 -19.05
N SER A 212 6.24 -0.90 -18.01
CA SER A 212 5.97 -1.92 -17.01
C SER A 212 4.61 -1.69 -16.34
N LEU A 213 3.88 -2.80 -16.15
CA LEU A 213 2.54 -2.82 -15.59
C LEU A 213 2.57 -2.67 -14.07
N TRP A 214 1.64 -1.89 -13.55
CA TRP A 214 1.53 -1.61 -12.13
C TRP A 214 0.08 -1.52 -11.67
N THR A 215 -0.13 -1.63 -10.35
CA THR A 215 -1.46 -1.50 -9.74
C THR A 215 -1.42 -0.49 -8.61
N MET A 216 -2.28 0.52 -8.71
CA MET A 216 -2.50 1.53 -7.68
C MET A 216 -3.82 1.25 -6.96
N THR A 217 -3.80 1.18 -5.64
CA THR A 217 -5.00 0.89 -4.84
C THR A 217 -5.32 2.07 -3.94
N TYR A 218 -6.49 2.69 -4.11
CA TYR A 218 -6.92 3.74 -3.23
C TYR A 218 -7.23 3.18 -1.84
N ASN A 219 -6.81 3.85 -0.76
CA ASN A 219 -6.89 3.32 0.59
C ASN A 219 -8.31 2.97 1.05
N ARG A 220 -9.34 3.67 0.55
CA ARG A 220 -10.76 3.35 0.85
C ARG A 220 -11.20 2.05 0.19
N ASP A 221 -10.69 1.73 -0.99
CA ASP A 221 -10.95 0.43 -1.61
C ASP A 221 -10.18 -0.68 -0.88
N PHE A 222 -8.93 -0.42 -0.47
CA PHE A 222 -8.19 -1.34 0.37
C PHE A 222 -8.94 -1.65 1.68
N ALA A 223 -9.52 -0.62 2.33
CA ALA A 223 -10.27 -0.78 3.57
C ALA A 223 -11.46 -1.74 3.44
N LYS A 224 -12.17 -1.73 2.31
CA LYS A 224 -13.29 -2.68 2.06
C LYS A 224 -12.83 -4.14 2.13
N GLY A 225 -11.72 -4.45 1.45
CA GLY A 225 -11.14 -5.80 1.47
C GLY A 225 -10.64 -6.19 2.85
N PHE A 226 -9.93 -5.28 3.51
CA PHE A 226 -9.37 -5.51 4.84
C PHE A 226 -10.46 -5.77 5.90
N ILE A 227 -11.50 -4.93 5.96
CA ILE A 227 -12.61 -5.09 6.90
C ILE A 227 -13.39 -6.38 6.62
N GLY A 228 -13.55 -6.76 5.35
CA GLY A 228 -14.17 -8.03 4.98
C GLY A 228 -13.37 -9.26 5.42
N LEU A 229 -12.04 -9.12 5.63
CA LEU A 229 -11.20 -10.19 6.19
C LEU A 229 -11.21 -10.21 7.72
N MET A 230 -11.57 -9.11 8.38
CA MET A 230 -11.63 -9.03 9.85
C MET A 230 -12.75 -9.92 10.41
N GLY A 231 -12.40 -10.78 11.36
CA GLY A 231 -13.34 -11.74 11.95
C GLY A 231 -13.75 -12.89 11.01
N ASN A 232 -13.18 -12.96 9.79
CA ASN A 232 -13.44 -14.04 8.86
C ASN A 232 -12.58 -15.26 9.21
N ILE A 233 -13.22 -16.30 9.75
CA ILE A 233 -12.54 -17.54 10.17
C ILE A 233 -11.84 -18.26 9.01
N HIS A 234 -12.30 -18.09 7.77
CA HIS A 234 -11.70 -18.69 6.57
C HIS A 234 -10.46 -17.92 6.10
N ALA A 235 -10.17 -16.76 6.67
CA ALA A 235 -8.95 -16.00 6.41
C ALA A 235 -7.81 -16.37 7.38
N ILE A 236 -8.12 -17.11 8.47
CA ILE A 236 -7.11 -17.55 9.44
C ILE A 236 -6.22 -18.64 8.79
N GLY A 237 -4.92 -18.48 8.91
CA GLY A 237 -3.92 -19.34 8.26
C GLY A 237 -3.68 -19.01 6.78
N GLU A 238 -4.27 -17.91 6.28
CA GLU A 238 -4.17 -17.52 4.88
C GLU A 238 -3.33 -16.25 4.68
N ALA A 239 -2.62 -16.20 3.55
CA ALA A 239 -2.11 -14.96 3.00
C ALA A 239 -3.08 -14.47 1.92
N VAL A 240 -3.40 -13.17 1.92
CA VAL A 240 -4.36 -12.56 0.99
C VAL A 240 -3.81 -11.23 0.49
N GLN A 241 -3.72 -11.08 -0.82
CA GLN A 241 -3.42 -9.78 -1.40
C GLN A 241 -4.68 -8.93 -1.52
N ILE A 242 -4.55 -7.63 -1.26
CA ILE A 242 -5.64 -6.67 -1.45
C ILE A 242 -5.14 -5.59 -2.40
N THR A 243 -5.65 -5.60 -3.63
CA THR A 243 -5.27 -4.65 -4.67
C THR A 243 -6.49 -4.23 -5.51
N SER A 244 -6.37 -3.11 -6.23
CA SER A 244 -7.31 -2.79 -7.30
C SER A 244 -7.25 -3.87 -8.39
N ASP A 245 -8.34 -4.04 -9.13
CA ASP A 245 -8.35 -4.85 -10.36
C ASP A 245 -7.81 -4.08 -11.57
N GLU A 246 -7.59 -2.78 -11.43
CA GLU A 246 -7.04 -1.93 -12.48
C GLU A 246 -5.54 -2.13 -12.61
N THR A 247 -5.08 -2.36 -13.83
CA THR A 247 -3.66 -2.44 -14.17
C THR A 247 -3.33 -1.34 -15.17
N VAL A 248 -2.31 -0.55 -14.86
CA VAL A 248 -1.87 0.61 -15.65
C VAL A 248 -0.35 0.55 -15.85
N THR A 249 0.15 1.20 -16.92
CA THR A 249 1.59 1.41 -17.09
C THR A 249 2.07 2.62 -16.29
N TRP A 250 3.36 2.71 -16.01
CA TRP A 250 3.93 3.93 -15.41
C TRP A 250 3.70 5.16 -16.29
N ASN A 251 3.72 5.00 -17.62
CA ASN A 251 3.38 6.09 -18.53
C ASN A 251 1.96 6.61 -18.29
N GLN A 252 0.98 5.71 -18.15
CA GLN A 252 -0.41 6.10 -17.82
C GLN A 252 -0.52 6.74 -16.44
N ILE A 253 0.24 6.25 -15.45
CA ILE A 253 0.28 6.83 -14.11
C ILE A 253 0.78 8.28 -14.16
N TYR A 254 1.95 8.53 -14.75
CA TYR A 254 2.51 9.87 -14.85
C TYR A 254 1.67 10.80 -15.71
N GLN A 255 1.07 10.29 -16.80
CA GLN A 255 0.15 11.07 -17.63
C GLN A 255 -1.10 11.48 -16.84
N SER A 256 -1.71 10.57 -16.08
CA SER A 256 -2.87 10.88 -15.23
C SER A 256 -2.57 11.93 -14.17
N ILE A 257 -1.34 11.94 -13.64
CA ILE A 257 -0.89 12.98 -12.71
C ILE A 257 -0.79 14.34 -13.43
N ALA A 258 -0.15 14.37 -14.60
CA ALA A 258 -0.01 15.59 -15.40
C ALA A 258 -1.39 16.14 -15.85
N ASP A 259 -2.30 15.27 -16.26
CA ASP A 259 -3.67 15.62 -16.63
C ASP A 259 -4.45 16.20 -15.42
N ALA A 260 -4.25 15.63 -14.23
CA ALA A 260 -4.86 16.14 -13.01
C ALA A 260 -4.33 17.53 -12.62
N LEU A 261 -3.04 17.79 -12.90
CA LEU A 261 -2.39 19.10 -12.70
C LEU A 261 -2.72 20.11 -13.81
N GLY A 262 -3.27 19.67 -14.95
CA GLY A 262 -3.52 20.51 -16.10
C GLY A 262 -2.24 20.96 -16.84
N VAL A 263 -1.16 20.16 -16.80
CA VAL A 263 0.12 20.47 -17.41
C VAL A 263 0.56 19.40 -18.43
N GLU A 264 1.48 19.77 -19.32
CA GLU A 264 2.12 18.83 -20.23
C GLU A 264 3.16 17.97 -19.50
N LEU A 265 3.11 16.64 -19.67
CA LEU A 265 4.11 15.73 -19.15
C LEU A 265 5.38 15.77 -20.02
N LYS A 266 6.49 16.24 -19.47
CA LYS A 266 7.82 16.17 -20.11
C LYS A 266 8.56 14.93 -19.60
N ALA A 267 8.15 13.75 -20.06
CA ALA A 267 8.75 12.48 -19.67
C ALA A 267 10.23 12.38 -20.10
N TYR A 268 11.08 11.84 -19.21
CA TYR A 268 12.47 11.51 -19.48
C TYR A 268 12.77 10.11 -18.96
N TYR A 269 13.02 9.18 -19.88
CA TYR A 269 13.17 7.76 -19.57
C TYR A 269 14.60 7.39 -19.23
N VAL A 270 14.79 6.71 -18.09
CA VAL A 270 16.11 6.27 -17.62
C VAL A 270 16.01 4.84 -17.10
N SER A 271 16.96 3.97 -17.46
CA SER A 271 16.92 2.59 -17.00
C SER A 271 16.90 2.52 -15.48
N SER A 272 16.11 1.59 -14.94
CA SER A 272 16.00 1.36 -13.49
C SER A 272 17.35 1.04 -12.86
N GLU A 273 18.21 0.30 -13.58
CA GLU A 273 19.56 -0.04 -13.10
C GLU A 273 20.44 1.19 -12.98
N PHE A 274 20.40 2.10 -13.97
CA PHE A 274 21.16 3.34 -13.90
C PHE A 274 20.73 4.21 -12.71
N LEU A 275 19.40 4.37 -12.54
CA LEU A 275 18.83 5.11 -11.40
C LEU A 275 19.26 4.50 -10.06
N ALA A 276 19.22 3.18 -9.95
CA ALA A 276 19.61 2.46 -8.75
C ALA A 276 21.10 2.60 -8.39
N GLN A 277 21.95 2.79 -9.42
CA GLN A 277 23.41 2.95 -9.21
C GLN A 277 23.83 4.39 -8.90
N CYS A 278 23.07 5.38 -9.35
CA CYS A 278 23.42 6.79 -9.19
C CYS A 278 22.63 7.54 -8.10
N CYS A 279 21.70 6.87 -7.41
CA CYS A 279 20.95 7.50 -6.32
C CYS A 279 21.73 7.48 -5.00
N PRO A 280 21.49 8.43 -4.09
CA PRO A 280 21.91 8.35 -2.70
C PRO A 280 21.41 7.04 -2.05
N ALA A 281 22.24 6.41 -1.22
CA ALA A 281 21.95 5.12 -0.64
C ALA A 281 20.68 5.10 0.22
N GLU A 282 20.40 6.20 0.91
CA GLU A 282 19.24 6.40 1.78
C GLU A 282 17.90 6.44 1.03
N TRP A 283 17.88 6.61 -0.29
CA TRP A 283 16.64 6.58 -1.08
C TRP A 283 16.22 5.17 -1.48
N ASP A 284 17.12 4.19 -1.34
CA ASP A 284 16.90 2.77 -1.65
C ASP A 284 16.18 2.52 -2.99
N LEU A 285 16.59 3.25 -4.04
CA LEU A 285 16.00 3.05 -5.38
C LEU A 285 16.34 1.66 -5.94
N ARG A 286 17.44 1.03 -5.50
CA ARG A 286 17.75 -0.34 -5.88
C ARG A 286 16.63 -1.29 -5.41
N GLY A 287 16.28 -1.23 -4.14
CA GLY A 287 15.19 -2.04 -3.59
C GLY A 287 13.85 -1.71 -4.22
N SER A 288 13.47 -0.44 -4.18
CA SER A 288 12.14 0.00 -4.61
C SER A 288 11.91 -0.09 -6.13
N LEU A 289 12.93 -0.01 -6.97
CA LEU A 289 12.81 -0.20 -8.42
C LEU A 289 13.06 -1.64 -8.81
N LEU A 290 14.30 -2.17 -8.63
CA LEU A 290 14.66 -3.49 -9.11
C LEU A 290 13.97 -4.62 -8.32
N GLY A 291 13.74 -4.38 -7.03
CA GLY A 291 12.99 -5.29 -6.16
C GLY A 291 11.47 -5.17 -6.28
N ASP A 292 10.94 -4.17 -6.99
CA ASP A 292 9.49 -3.96 -7.05
C ASP A 292 9.04 -3.29 -8.35
N LYS A 293 9.12 -1.96 -8.48
CA LYS A 293 8.40 -1.12 -9.44
C LYS A 293 8.84 -1.27 -10.91
N SER A 294 10.03 -1.80 -11.18
CA SER A 294 10.46 -2.09 -12.55
C SER A 294 9.90 -3.40 -13.13
N ASN A 295 9.27 -4.22 -12.29
CA ASN A 295 8.70 -5.49 -12.70
C ASN A 295 7.21 -5.32 -13.04
N SER A 296 6.77 -5.81 -14.20
CA SER A 296 5.36 -5.82 -14.56
C SER A 296 4.58 -6.77 -13.66
N VAL A 297 3.48 -6.29 -13.07
CA VAL A 297 2.61 -7.09 -12.18
C VAL A 297 1.14 -6.91 -12.56
N VAL A 298 0.41 -8.04 -12.59
CA VAL A 298 -1.06 -8.09 -12.71
C VAL A 298 -1.55 -8.99 -11.58
N PHE A 299 -2.31 -8.45 -10.65
CA PHE A 299 -2.77 -9.19 -9.48
C PHE A 299 -4.07 -9.94 -9.73
N ASP A 300 -4.11 -11.22 -9.42
CA ASP A 300 -5.33 -12.03 -9.41
C ASP A 300 -5.98 -11.98 -8.02
N ASN A 301 -7.02 -11.17 -7.87
CA ASN A 301 -7.78 -11.00 -6.62
C ASN A 301 -8.83 -12.09 -6.38
N SER A 302 -8.79 -13.22 -7.09
CA SER A 302 -9.80 -14.29 -6.97
C SER A 302 -9.92 -14.83 -5.55
N LYS A 303 -8.80 -14.94 -4.82
CA LYS A 303 -8.79 -15.39 -3.41
C LYS A 303 -9.49 -14.37 -2.51
N LEU A 304 -9.15 -13.11 -2.63
CA LEU A 304 -9.82 -12.04 -1.88
C LEU A 304 -11.33 -12.05 -2.15
N LYS A 305 -11.76 -12.15 -3.41
CA LYS A 305 -13.18 -12.16 -3.78
C LYS A 305 -13.93 -13.41 -3.32
N ARG A 306 -13.24 -14.54 -3.11
CA ARG A 306 -13.86 -15.72 -2.47
C ARG A 306 -14.07 -15.50 -0.96
N LEU A 307 -13.11 -14.86 -0.29
CA LEU A 307 -13.19 -14.59 1.15
C LEU A 307 -14.12 -13.41 1.47
N VAL A 308 -14.16 -12.43 0.58
CA VAL A 308 -14.93 -11.18 0.68
C VAL A 308 -15.69 -10.97 -0.63
N PRO A 309 -16.82 -11.68 -0.86
CA PRO A 309 -17.54 -11.66 -2.14
C PRO A 309 -18.03 -10.27 -2.58
N GLU A 310 -18.29 -9.37 -1.64
CA GLU A 310 -18.69 -7.98 -1.89
C GLU A 310 -17.53 -7.04 -2.24
N TYR A 311 -16.28 -7.52 -2.18
CA TYR A 311 -15.13 -6.69 -2.51
C TYR A 311 -15.15 -6.23 -3.96
N THR A 312 -15.11 -4.92 -4.14
CA THR A 312 -14.92 -4.26 -5.43
C THR A 312 -14.12 -2.98 -5.23
N ALA A 313 -13.01 -2.84 -5.95
CA ALA A 313 -12.30 -1.58 -6.06
C ALA A 313 -13.11 -0.66 -6.99
N THR A 314 -13.54 0.48 -6.48
CA THR A 314 -14.45 1.39 -7.19
C THR A 314 -13.79 2.69 -7.64
N VAL A 315 -12.61 3.00 -7.10
CA VAL A 315 -11.87 4.22 -7.44
C VAL A 315 -10.78 3.86 -8.44
N ARG A 316 -10.98 4.28 -9.69
CA ARG A 316 -9.94 4.17 -10.72
C ARG A 316 -8.79 5.14 -10.42
N PHE A 317 -7.61 4.81 -10.92
CA PHE A 317 -6.42 5.62 -10.64
C PHE A 317 -6.57 7.07 -11.12
N ASP A 318 -7.11 7.30 -12.32
CA ASP A 318 -7.34 8.65 -12.85
C ASP A 318 -8.29 9.51 -12.01
N GLN A 319 -9.20 8.89 -11.27
CA GLN A 319 -10.09 9.56 -10.32
C GLN A 319 -9.42 9.79 -8.97
N GLY A 320 -8.77 8.76 -8.44
CA GLY A 320 -8.12 8.82 -7.13
C GLY A 320 -6.93 9.79 -7.11
N VAL A 321 -6.17 9.89 -8.20
CA VAL A 321 -5.04 10.82 -8.30
C VAL A 321 -5.50 12.28 -8.33
N ARG A 322 -6.68 12.59 -8.91
CA ARG A 322 -7.26 13.94 -8.83
C ARG A 322 -7.56 14.33 -7.38
N ILE A 323 -8.16 13.40 -6.62
CA ILE A 323 -8.40 13.62 -5.18
C ILE A 323 -7.08 13.91 -4.44
N ALA A 324 -6.02 13.16 -4.74
CA ALA A 324 -4.71 13.36 -4.12
C ALA A 324 -4.09 14.70 -4.53
N ILE A 325 -4.15 15.08 -5.80
CA ILE A 325 -3.64 16.37 -6.30
C ILE A 325 -4.39 17.53 -5.67
N ASP A 326 -5.72 17.51 -5.67
CA ASP A 326 -6.54 18.56 -5.09
C ASP A 326 -6.25 18.73 -3.59
N TYR A 327 -6.09 17.61 -2.87
CA TYR A 327 -5.73 17.63 -1.46
C TYR A 327 -4.33 18.20 -1.24
N VAL A 328 -3.32 17.67 -1.92
CA VAL A 328 -1.92 18.10 -1.77
C VAL A 328 -1.76 19.59 -2.09
N LEU A 329 -2.41 20.08 -3.16
CA LEU A 329 -2.32 21.49 -3.54
C LEU A 329 -3.04 22.44 -2.57
N SER A 330 -4.06 21.94 -1.85
CA SER A 330 -4.80 22.72 -0.85
C SER A 330 -4.25 22.62 0.58
N HIS A 331 -3.26 21.74 0.83
CA HIS A 331 -2.70 21.46 2.15
C HIS A 331 -1.18 21.69 2.19
N PRO A 332 -0.72 22.86 2.63
CA PRO A 332 0.71 23.20 2.66
C PRO A 332 1.60 22.20 3.41
N GLU A 333 1.07 21.52 4.42
CA GLU A 333 1.77 20.49 5.17
C GLU A 333 2.13 19.25 4.33
N CYS A 334 1.46 19.03 3.19
CA CYS A 334 1.76 17.99 2.22
C CYS A 334 2.79 18.44 1.15
N GLN A 335 3.19 19.72 1.16
CA GLN A 335 4.01 20.35 0.14
C GLN A 335 5.48 20.48 0.55
N THR A 336 6.05 19.40 1.09
CA THR A 336 7.45 19.41 1.49
C THR A 336 8.36 19.34 0.26
N GLU A 337 9.12 20.42 0.03
CA GLU A 337 10.12 20.49 -1.04
C GLU A 337 11.35 19.64 -0.75
N ASP A 338 11.90 19.05 -1.80
CA ASP A 338 13.15 18.27 -1.78
C ASP A 338 14.14 18.79 -2.83
N PRO A 339 14.87 19.90 -2.54
CA PRO A 339 15.82 20.47 -3.48
C PRO A 339 16.99 19.53 -3.82
N GLU A 340 17.30 18.56 -2.99
CA GLU A 340 18.34 17.58 -3.26
C GLU A 340 17.88 16.61 -4.35
N PHE A 341 16.66 16.09 -4.24
CA PHE A 341 16.03 15.29 -5.29
C PHE A 341 15.90 16.08 -6.60
N ASP A 342 15.52 17.36 -6.54
CA ASP A 342 15.42 18.22 -7.73
C ASP A 342 16.76 18.31 -8.48
N ARG A 343 17.86 18.63 -7.75
CA ARG A 343 19.23 18.69 -8.31
C ARG A 343 19.69 17.34 -8.84
N TRP A 344 19.38 16.25 -8.14
CA TRP A 344 19.72 14.91 -8.59
C TRP A 344 19.03 14.57 -9.92
N CYS A 345 17.74 14.88 -10.07
CA CYS A 345 17.02 14.70 -11.33
C CYS A 345 17.70 15.45 -12.48
N ASP A 346 18.06 16.73 -12.28
CA ASP A 346 18.71 17.54 -13.30
C ASP A 346 20.11 16.99 -13.64
N SER A 347 20.85 16.50 -12.66
CA SER A 347 22.16 15.88 -12.85
C SER A 347 22.09 14.57 -13.66
N VAL A 348 21.10 13.72 -13.36
CA VAL A 348 20.85 12.48 -14.12
C VAL A 348 20.52 12.79 -15.57
N ILE A 349 19.65 13.75 -15.81
CA ILE A 349 19.25 14.17 -17.16
C ILE A 349 20.47 14.71 -17.93
N ALA A 350 21.24 15.62 -17.32
CA ALA A 350 22.41 16.21 -17.95
C ALA A 350 23.48 15.15 -18.31
N ALA A 351 23.73 14.19 -17.43
CA ALA A 351 24.68 13.10 -17.68
C ALA A 351 24.23 12.20 -18.85
N GLN A 352 22.96 11.84 -18.91
CA GLN A 352 22.40 11.02 -20.00
C GLN A 352 22.45 11.78 -21.34
N GLU A 353 22.12 13.05 -21.36
CA GLU A 353 22.20 13.89 -22.57
C GLU A 353 23.66 14.07 -23.08
N ALA A 354 24.61 14.23 -22.17
CA ALA A 354 26.02 14.28 -22.50
C ALA A 354 26.51 12.97 -23.12
N ALA A 355 26.15 11.83 -22.51
CA ALA A 355 26.49 10.50 -23.03
C ALA A 355 25.88 10.28 -24.43
N LEU A 356 24.61 10.64 -24.62
CA LEU A 356 23.94 10.53 -25.93
C LEU A 356 24.60 11.38 -26.98
N LYS A 357 24.97 12.63 -26.65
CA LYS A 357 25.70 13.54 -27.53
C LYS A 357 27.06 12.94 -27.96
N THR A 358 27.80 12.37 -27.03
CA THR A 358 29.08 11.70 -27.29
C THR A 358 28.93 10.54 -28.27
N VAL A 359 27.95 9.63 -28.02
CA VAL A 359 27.73 8.48 -28.88
C VAL A 359 27.28 8.91 -30.29
N ARG A 360 26.39 9.89 -30.40
CA ARG A 360 25.97 10.45 -31.71
C ARG A 360 27.15 11.01 -32.51
N ALA A 361 28.07 11.74 -31.85
CA ALA A 361 29.26 12.28 -32.48
C ALA A 361 30.18 11.17 -33.01
N LEU A 362 30.37 10.10 -32.23
CA LEU A 362 31.20 8.95 -32.64
C LEU A 362 30.64 8.20 -33.86
N PHE A 363 29.34 8.10 -34.00
CA PHE A 363 28.70 7.37 -35.10
C PHE A 363 28.14 8.25 -36.22
N LYS A 364 28.46 9.58 -36.21
CA LYS A 364 27.99 10.55 -37.23
C LYS A 364 26.48 10.46 -37.54
N ARG A 365 25.66 10.10 -36.56
CA ARG A 365 24.21 10.13 -36.71
C ARG A 365 23.73 11.55 -36.44
N GLU A 366 23.48 12.32 -37.54
CA GLU A 366 22.63 13.51 -37.48
C GLU A 366 21.18 13.04 -37.34
N VAL A 367 20.44 13.60 -36.39
CA VAL A 367 19.01 13.41 -36.20
C VAL A 367 18.29 14.64 -36.65
#